data_69331924ba86349eab162843f0db8198
#
_entry.id   69331924ba86349eab162843f0db8198
#
_cell.length_a   1.000
_cell.length_b   1.000
_cell.length_c   1.000
_cell.angle_alpha   90.00
_cell.angle_beta   90.00
_cell.angle_gamma   90.00
#
_symmetry.space_group_name_H-M   'P 1'
#
loop_
_entity.id
_entity.type
_entity.pdbx_description
1 polymer ?
#
loop_
_entity_poly.entity_id
_entity_poly.type
_entity_poly.pdbx_seq_one_letter_code
_entity_poly.pdbx_strand_id
1 'polypeptide(L)'
;MKLILALLFTVSLHANDFQGWTAESPREEIRPQFSIRADDTLIITHDPREGLDGWFQKSFEIKGGAWQRFEVKRKINGVSNPRQSCLVRISWQDKDGKMVRIDERPVNSDPKLPMPSAEPEYPTDGPTDAQGWTAVGGIYKSPSLAARAVVELHLQWAPNGRVEWRGAEFAPTEAPQARKVRLATVHYRPAGKSPRQNCEEFAPFIADTARQKADLVVLGETVPSANVKAKPDELAEHIPGPTTEYFGSLAKQHRLHIVLSLYEREAHLVYNTAVLLGPDGALIGKYRKVSLPPGEAAKGIAPGKDYPVFDTALGKVGMMICYDGFFPEVARELTKNGAEVIAWPVWGCNPKLAAARACENHVYVISSTFMEHDSGWMISAVYDHNGDPLATSTKWGTVAVAEVTLNQPYLGPYNLGDFRSMVPRHRPPVAGEVAK
;
A
#
# COMPACT_ATOMS: atom_id res chain seq x y z
N MET A 1 21.59 -52.78 -54.05
CA MET A 1 20.99 -51.45 -54.01
C MET A 1 19.86 -51.53 -52.95
N LYS A 2 20.12 -51.23 -51.68
CA LYS A 2 19.15 -51.27 -50.62
C LYS A 2 18.68 -49.83 -50.31
N LEU A 3 17.38 -49.60 -50.59
CA LEU A 3 16.72 -48.33 -50.23
C LEU A 3 16.48 -48.32 -48.71
N ILE A 4 17.09 -47.35 -48.03
CA ILE A 4 16.76 -47.06 -46.64
C ILE A 4 15.69 -45.99 -46.66
N LEU A 5 14.48 -46.37 -46.23
CA LEU A 5 13.36 -45.49 -46.03
C LEU A 5 13.52 -44.79 -44.64
N ALA A 6 13.89 -43.52 -44.63
CA ALA A 6 13.92 -42.74 -43.41
C ALA A 6 12.49 -42.31 -43.07
N LEU A 7 11.91 -42.91 -42.01
CA LEU A 7 10.67 -42.41 -41.41
C LEU A 7 11.00 -41.13 -40.63
N LEU A 8 10.62 -39.98 -41.17
CA LEU A 8 10.51 -38.72 -40.44
C LEU A 8 9.31 -38.80 -39.48
N PHE A 9 9.56 -39.06 -38.21
CA PHE A 9 8.57 -38.79 -37.18
C PHE A 9 8.46 -37.28 -36.98
N THR A 10 7.46 -36.66 -37.58
CA THR A 10 7.00 -35.35 -37.19
C THR A 10 6.27 -35.52 -35.85
N VAL A 11 6.96 -35.19 -34.75
CA VAL A 11 6.29 -34.99 -33.47
C VAL A 11 5.47 -33.72 -33.60
N SER A 12 4.19 -33.89 -33.88
CA SER A 12 3.19 -32.84 -33.79
C SER A 12 3.05 -32.54 -32.28
N LEU A 13 3.65 -31.48 -31.81
CA LEU A 13 3.35 -30.91 -30.48
C LEU A 13 1.89 -30.43 -30.55
N HIS A 14 0.97 -31.28 -30.13
CA HIS A 14 -0.38 -30.87 -29.84
C HIS A 14 -0.28 -29.88 -28.66
N ALA A 15 -0.52 -28.60 -28.92
CA ALA A 15 -0.85 -27.65 -27.87
C ALA A 15 -2.03 -28.28 -27.09
N ASN A 16 -1.80 -28.68 -25.84
CA ASN A 16 -2.85 -29.23 -25.00
C ASN A 16 -3.90 -28.14 -24.84
N ASP A 17 -5.04 -28.29 -25.50
CA ASP A 17 -6.18 -27.38 -25.34
C ASP A 17 -6.86 -27.67 -24.01
N PHE A 18 -6.59 -26.82 -23.03
CA PHE A 18 -7.24 -26.83 -21.71
C PHE A 18 -8.47 -25.93 -21.74
N GLN A 19 -9.44 -26.24 -22.60
CA GLN A 19 -10.70 -25.51 -22.77
C GLN A 19 -10.52 -24.03 -23.14
N GLY A 20 -9.67 -23.80 -24.14
CA GLY A 20 -9.31 -22.47 -24.60
C GLY A 20 -8.21 -21.80 -23.79
N TRP A 21 -7.60 -22.52 -22.84
CA TRP A 21 -6.36 -22.14 -22.19
C TRP A 21 -5.17 -22.86 -22.85
N THR A 22 -4.05 -22.16 -23.03
CA THR A 22 -2.77 -22.74 -23.40
C THR A 22 -1.87 -22.84 -22.16
N ALA A 23 -1.00 -23.84 -22.11
CA ALA A 23 -0.02 -24.00 -21.04
C ALA A 23 1.34 -23.52 -21.57
N GLU A 24 1.90 -22.53 -20.92
CA GLU A 24 3.10 -21.83 -21.33
C GLU A 24 4.21 -21.92 -20.28
N SER A 25 5.45 -21.79 -20.74
CA SER A 25 6.65 -21.70 -19.89
C SER A 25 7.73 -20.92 -20.64
N PRO A 26 8.63 -20.18 -19.97
CA PRO A 26 9.69 -19.44 -20.65
C PRO A 26 10.66 -20.35 -21.45
N ARG A 27 10.81 -21.60 -21.02
CA ARG A 27 11.64 -22.63 -21.66
C ARG A 27 11.32 -24.02 -21.11
N GLU A 28 11.57 -25.06 -21.89
CA GLU A 28 11.20 -26.45 -21.55
C GLU A 28 11.88 -26.99 -20.29
N GLU A 29 13.13 -26.58 -19.99
CA GLU A 29 13.88 -27.07 -18.82
C GLU A 29 13.26 -26.70 -17.48
N ILE A 30 12.47 -25.62 -17.45
CA ILE A 30 11.80 -25.14 -16.25
C ILE A 30 10.28 -25.27 -16.32
N ARG A 31 9.79 -26.00 -17.32
CA ARG A 31 8.36 -26.22 -17.51
C ARG A 31 7.79 -27.07 -16.39
N PRO A 32 6.72 -26.65 -15.72
CA PRO A 32 6.00 -27.43 -14.73
C PRO A 32 5.05 -28.43 -15.39
N GLN A 33 4.40 -29.25 -14.56
CA GLN A 33 3.33 -30.12 -15.01
C GLN A 33 2.00 -29.37 -15.04
N PHE A 34 1.27 -29.50 -16.16
CA PHE A 34 -0.06 -28.92 -16.36
C PHE A 34 -1.09 -30.01 -16.49
N SER A 35 -2.26 -29.81 -15.88
CA SER A 35 -3.39 -30.69 -16.02
C SER A 35 -4.71 -29.95 -15.82
N ILE A 36 -5.83 -30.56 -16.26
CA ILE A 36 -7.16 -30.07 -16.01
C ILE A 36 -7.97 -31.19 -15.34
N ARG A 37 -8.79 -30.81 -14.37
CA ARG A 37 -9.74 -31.73 -13.72
C ARG A 37 -11.09 -31.70 -14.45
N ALA A 38 -11.91 -32.75 -14.28
CA ALA A 38 -13.21 -32.87 -14.93
C ALA A 38 -14.21 -31.73 -14.64
N ASP A 39 -13.99 -30.96 -13.58
CA ASP A 39 -14.74 -29.75 -13.21
C ASP A 39 -14.14 -28.45 -13.74
N ASP A 40 -13.31 -28.53 -14.79
CA ASP A 40 -12.63 -27.42 -15.48
C ASP A 40 -11.60 -26.69 -14.62
N THR A 41 -11.20 -27.27 -13.48
CA THR A 41 -10.12 -26.71 -12.66
C THR A 41 -8.78 -26.93 -13.34
N LEU A 42 -8.08 -25.84 -13.64
CA LEU A 42 -6.73 -25.82 -14.17
C LEU A 42 -5.73 -26.03 -13.03
N ILE A 43 -4.72 -26.86 -13.26
CA ILE A 43 -3.78 -27.28 -12.21
C ILE A 43 -2.36 -27.14 -12.73
N ILE A 44 -1.50 -26.44 -11.98
CA ILE A 44 -0.06 -26.42 -12.19
C ILE A 44 0.60 -27.07 -10.98
N THR A 45 1.52 -28.00 -11.22
CA THR A 45 2.25 -28.71 -10.18
C THR A 45 3.74 -28.64 -10.44
N HIS A 46 4.52 -28.26 -9.43
CA HIS A 46 5.96 -28.28 -9.45
C HIS A 46 6.50 -29.58 -8.80
N ASP A 47 7.51 -30.15 -9.40
CA ASP A 47 8.36 -31.17 -8.77
C ASP A 47 9.39 -30.52 -7.83
N PRO A 48 10.32 -31.26 -7.20
CA PRO A 48 11.30 -30.68 -6.27
C PRO A 48 12.32 -29.71 -6.87
N ARG A 49 12.38 -29.55 -8.20
CA ARG A 49 13.33 -28.64 -8.84
C ARG A 49 13.01 -27.17 -8.48
N GLU A 50 14.07 -26.44 -8.19
CA GLU A 50 13.97 -24.97 -8.07
C GLU A 50 13.83 -24.31 -9.44
N GLY A 51 13.28 -23.09 -9.46
CA GLY A 51 13.21 -22.24 -10.65
C GLY A 51 12.15 -22.64 -11.68
N LEU A 52 11.28 -23.61 -11.40
CA LEU A 52 10.18 -23.91 -12.29
C LEU A 52 9.25 -22.69 -12.42
N ASP A 53 8.80 -22.43 -13.65
CA ASP A 53 7.94 -21.31 -14.00
C ASP A 53 7.02 -21.68 -15.16
N GLY A 54 5.72 -21.47 -14.96
CA GLY A 54 4.75 -21.68 -16.02
C GLY A 54 3.37 -21.12 -15.65
N TRP A 55 2.55 -20.94 -16.68
CA TRP A 55 1.23 -20.37 -16.53
C TRP A 55 0.24 -20.94 -17.54
N PHE A 56 -1.03 -20.87 -17.19
CA PHE A 56 -2.09 -20.98 -18.16
C PHE A 56 -2.41 -19.62 -18.74
N GLN A 57 -2.55 -19.52 -20.07
CA GLN A 57 -2.85 -18.29 -20.79
C GLN A 57 -4.17 -18.41 -21.56
N LYS A 58 -4.99 -17.35 -21.48
CA LYS A 58 -6.21 -17.22 -22.30
C LYS A 58 -6.45 -15.77 -22.70
N SER A 59 -6.95 -15.59 -23.91
CA SER A 59 -7.36 -14.29 -24.43
C SER A 59 -8.87 -14.11 -24.30
N PHE A 60 -9.28 -12.97 -23.75
CA PHE A 60 -10.68 -12.57 -23.64
C PHE A 60 -10.92 -11.36 -24.54
N GLU A 61 -11.96 -11.44 -25.38
CA GLU A 61 -12.39 -10.28 -26.17
C GLU A 61 -13.00 -9.23 -25.22
N ILE A 62 -12.57 -7.98 -25.37
CA ILE A 62 -13.02 -6.86 -24.56
C ILE A 62 -13.31 -5.63 -25.41
N LYS A 63 -14.05 -4.66 -24.85
CA LYS A 63 -14.23 -3.35 -25.45
C LYS A 63 -13.18 -2.38 -24.91
N GLY A 64 -12.34 -1.83 -25.78
CA GLY A 64 -11.35 -0.80 -25.43
C GLY A 64 -11.99 0.45 -24.83
N GLY A 65 -11.29 1.10 -23.90
CA GLY A 65 -11.75 2.28 -23.18
C GLY A 65 -12.82 2.02 -22.10
N ALA A 66 -13.30 0.76 -21.95
CA ALA A 66 -14.33 0.39 -21.00
C ALA A 66 -13.74 -0.12 -19.67
N TRP A 67 -14.50 -0.02 -18.61
CA TRP A 67 -14.17 -0.63 -17.33
C TRP A 67 -14.55 -2.11 -17.36
N GLN A 68 -13.65 -2.95 -16.89
CA GLN A 68 -13.77 -4.39 -16.84
C GLN A 68 -13.50 -4.89 -15.41
N ARG A 69 -14.31 -5.84 -14.95
CA ARG A 69 -14.05 -6.59 -13.72
C ARG A 69 -13.50 -7.95 -14.12
N PHE A 70 -12.36 -8.31 -13.55
CA PHE A 70 -11.77 -9.64 -13.64
C PHE A 70 -11.88 -10.34 -12.30
N GLU A 71 -12.25 -11.62 -12.33
CA GLU A 71 -12.28 -12.50 -11.15
C GLU A 71 -11.82 -13.90 -11.53
N VAL A 72 -11.10 -14.55 -10.61
CA VAL A 72 -10.73 -15.98 -10.66
C VAL A 72 -10.60 -16.50 -9.24
N LYS A 73 -10.80 -17.78 -9.02
CA LYS A 73 -10.56 -18.44 -7.74
C LYS A 73 -9.29 -19.26 -7.79
N ARG A 74 -8.46 -19.12 -6.75
CA ARG A 74 -7.18 -19.81 -6.57
C ARG A 74 -7.21 -20.67 -5.31
N LYS A 75 -6.67 -21.90 -5.40
CA LYS A 75 -6.37 -22.76 -4.24
C LYS A 75 -4.94 -23.24 -4.33
N ILE A 76 -4.20 -23.15 -3.23
CA ILE A 76 -2.76 -23.46 -3.17
C ILE A 76 -2.47 -24.60 -2.19
N ASN A 77 -1.40 -25.35 -2.46
CA ASN A 77 -0.86 -26.35 -1.56
C ASN A 77 0.67 -26.36 -1.70
N GLY A 78 1.40 -26.37 -0.58
CA GLY A 78 2.87 -26.45 -0.57
C GLY A 78 3.58 -25.22 -1.17
N VAL A 79 2.93 -24.05 -1.21
CA VAL A 79 3.50 -22.80 -1.72
C VAL A 79 3.88 -21.90 -0.55
N SER A 80 5.18 -21.70 -0.34
CA SER A 80 5.71 -20.91 0.78
C SER A 80 5.50 -19.40 0.62
N ASN A 81 5.42 -18.89 -0.61
CA ASN A 81 5.28 -17.47 -0.89
C ASN A 81 4.21 -17.21 -1.99
N PRO A 82 2.92 -17.35 -1.66
CA PRO A 82 1.83 -17.27 -2.64
C PRO A 82 1.81 -15.97 -3.43
N ARG A 83 2.12 -14.84 -2.79
CA ARG A 83 2.10 -13.51 -3.41
C ARG A 83 3.08 -13.34 -4.57
N GLN A 84 4.23 -14.06 -4.52
CA GLN A 84 5.21 -14.07 -5.60
C GLN A 84 5.01 -15.24 -6.57
N SER A 85 4.56 -16.40 -6.04
CA SER A 85 4.54 -17.64 -6.79
C SER A 85 3.24 -17.90 -7.54
N CYS A 86 2.10 -17.41 -7.03
CA CYS A 86 0.78 -17.68 -7.60
C CYS A 86 0.08 -16.37 -8.00
N LEU A 87 0.63 -15.66 -8.97
CA LEU A 87 0.09 -14.39 -9.44
C LEU A 87 -0.81 -14.55 -10.67
N VAL A 88 -1.65 -13.55 -10.89
CA VAL A 88 -2.36 -13.34 -12.14
C VAL A 88 -1.76 -12.11 -12.81
N ARG A 89 -1.53 -12.20 -14.12
CA ARG A 89 -1.12 -11.06 -14.95
C ARG A 89 -2.11 -10.88 -16.09
N ILE A 90 -2.50 -9.64 -16.38
CA ILE A 90 -3.40 -9.28 -17.47
C ILE A 90 -2.68 -8.27 -18.36
N SER A 91 -2.53 -8.57 -19.63
CA SER A 91 -1.91 -7.70 -20.61
C SER A 91 -2.92 -7.28 -21.67
N TRP A 92 -2.79 -6.05 -22.18
CA TRP A 92 -3.73 -5.45 -23.13
C TRP A 92 -3.18 -5.52 -24.55
N GLN A 93 -3.97 -6.08 -25.46
CA GLN A 93 -3.59 -6.22 -26.85
C GLN A 93 -4.66 -5.66 -27.81
N ASP A 94 -4.22 -5.20 -28.97
CA ASP A 94 -5.10 -4.83 -30.07
C ASP A 94 -5.67 -6.08 -30.80
N LYS A 95 -6.45 -5.85 -31.85
CA LYS A 95 -7.02 -6.92 -32.70
C LYS A 95 -5.96 -7.79 -33.37
N ASP A 96 -4.76 -7.26 -33.58
CA ASP A 96 -3.65 -7.94 -34.25
C ASP A 96 -2.72 -8.67 -33.24
N GLY A 97 -3.04 -8.65 -31.95
CA GLY A 97 -2.28 -9.30 -30.90
C GLY A 97 -1.05 -8.51 -30.45
N LYS A 98 -0.92 -7.24 -30.82
CA LYS A 98 0.17 -6.37 -30.39
C LYS A 98 -0.19 -5.65 -29.09
N MET A 99 0.79 -5.46 -28.22
CA MET A 99 0.64 -4.66 -27.01
C MET A 99 0.20 -3.24 -27.35
N VAL A 100 -0.87 -2.78 -26.72
CA VAL A 100 -1.37 -1.40 -26.89
C VAL A 100 -0.57 -0.42 -26.06
N ARG A 101 -0.68 0.86 -26.41
CA ARG A 101 -0.13 1.96 -25.61
C ARG A 101 -1.14 2.46 -24.60
N ILE A 102 -0.68 3.11 -23.54
CA ILE A 102 -1.55 3.80 -22.56
C ILE A 102 -2.22 5.02 -23.23
N ASP A 103 -3.41 5.38 -22.75
CA ASP A 103 -4.16 6.53 -23.25
C ASP A 103 -3.62 7.86 -22.72
N GLU A 104 -3.12 7.87 -21.47
CA GLU A 104 -2.62 9.05 -20.78
C GLU A 104 -1.18 8.83 -20.32
N ARG A 105 -0.35 9.85 -20.52
CA ARG A 105 1.06 9.78 -20.14
C ARG A 105 1.23 9.79 -18.61
N PRO A 106 2.09 8.94 -18.03
CA PRO A 106 2.41 9.02 -16.61
C PRO A 106 3.00 10.37 -16.23
N VAL A 107 2.66 10.85 -15.04
CA VAL A 107 2.96 12.22 -14.57
C VAL A 107 4.44 12.57 -14.68
N ASN A 108 5.35 11.67 -14.36
CA ASN A 108 6.80 11.92 -14.33
C ASN A 108 7.54 11.39 -15.57
N SER A 109 6.85 11.14 -16.69
CA SER A 109 7.49 10.66 -17.91
C SER A 109 7.90 11.81 -18.83
N ASP A 110 9.08 11.68 -19.49
CA ASP A 110 9.54 12.67 -20.47
C ASP A 110 8.53 12.79 -21.63
N PRO A 111 7.95 13.98 -21.88
CA PRO A 111 6.99 14.20 -22.95
C PRO A 111 7.57 13.99 -24.37
N LYS A 112 8.88 13.98 -24.51
CA LYS A 112 9.58 13.77 -25.80
C LYS A 112 9.67 12.29 -26.18
N LEU A 113 9.52 11.38 -25.23
CA LEU A 113 9.53 9.94 -25.50
C LEU A 113 8.20 9.50 -26.11
N PRO A 114 8.17 8.42 -26.91
CA PRO A 114 6.92 7.81 -27.35
C PRO A 114 6.02 7.43 -26.18
N MET A 115 4.70 7.39 -26.38
CA MET A 115 3.79 6.84 -25.38
C MET A 115 4.22 5.41 -25.03
N PRO A 116 4.38 5.08 -23.76
CA PRO A 116 4.77 3.73 -23.35
C PRO A 116 3.67 2.70 -23.65
N SER A 117 4.02 1.42 -23.65
CA SER A 117 3.05 0.34 -23.65
C SER A 117 2.20 0.40 -22.40
N ALA A 118 0.96 -0.08 -22.50
CA ALA A 118 0.10 -0.20 -21.36
C ALA A 118 0.73 -1.15 -20.32
N GLU A 119 0.72 -0.70 -19.05
CA GLU A 119 1.18 -1.53 -17.94
C GLU A 119 0.29 -2.75 -17.80
N PRO A 120 0.84 -3.92 -17.41
CA PRO A 120 0.03 -5.07 -17.08
C PRO A 120 -0.72 -4.84 -15.75
N GLU A 121 -1.89 -5.46 -15.64
CA GLU A 121 -2.64 -5.46 -14.38
C GLU A 121 -2.31 -6.72 -13.57
N TYR A 122 -2.29 -6.57 -12.25
CA TYR A 122 -2.02 -7.66 -11.32
C TYR A 122 -3.15 -7.74 -10.30
N PRO A 123 -4.17 -8.58 -10.56
CA PRO A 123 -5.27 -8.82 -9.64
C PRO A 123 -4.81 -9.19 -8.23
N THR A 124 -5.49 -8.65 -7.24
CA THR A 124 -5.14 -8.81 -5.83
C THR A 124 -5.94 -9.92 -5.16
N ASP A 125 -5.36 -10.49 -4.11
CA ASP A 125 -6.02 -11.48 -3.28
C ASP A 125 -7.13 -10.84 -2.45
N GLY A 126 -8.32 -11.43 -2.51
CA GLY A 126 -9.44 -11.17 -1.64
C GLY A 126 -9.56 -12.24 -0.53
N PRO A 127 -10.76 -12.43 0.03
CA PRO A 127 -10.97 -13.40 1.09
C PRO A 127 -10.80 -14.84 0.60
N THR A 128 -10.34 -15.70 1.51
CA THR A 128 -10.27 -17.15 1.32
C THR A 128 -11.49 -17.80 1.99
N ASP A 129 -12.20 -18.64 1.25
CA ASP A 129 -13.37 -19.36 1.78
C ASP A 129 -12.98 -20.57 2.65
N ALA A 130 -14.00 -21.18 3.30
CA ALA A 130 -13.81 -22.34 4.17
C ALA A 130 -13.26 -23.59 3.45
N GLN A 131 -13.35 -23.64 2.11
CA GLN A 131 -12.80 -24.70 1.28
C GLN A 131 -11.36 -24.41 0.81
N GLY A 132 -10.79 -23.28 1.22
CA GLY A 132 -9.44 -22.84 0.88
C GLY A 132 -9.30 -22.18 -0.49
N TRP A 133 -10.40 -21.73 -1.11
CA TRP A 133 -10.36 -20.95 -2.34
C TRP A 133 -10.25 -19.46 -2.03
N THR A 134 -9.21 -18.83 -2.54
CA THR A 134 -8.99 -17.38 -2.47
C THR A 134 -9.59 -16.73 -3.72
N ALA A 135 -10.43 -15.74 -3.54
CA ALA A 135 -10.86 -14.88 -4.65
C ALA A 135 -9.68 -14.00 -5.08
N VAL A 136 -9.40 -13.91 -6.38
CA VAL A 136 -8.36 -13.06 -6.95
C VAL A 136 -9.00 -12.22 -8.04
N GLY A 137 -8.91 -10.88 -7.94
CA GLY A 137 -9.61 -10.02 -8.89
C GLY A 137 -9.24 -8.56 -8.83
N GLY A 138 -9.88 -7.79 -9.71
CA GLY A 138 -9.73 -6.34 -9.78
C GLY A 138 -10.63 -5.70 -10.81
N ILE A 139 -10.72 -4.38 -10.78
CA ILE A 139 -11.46 -3.56 -11.74
C ILE A 139 -10.46 -2.67 -12.47
N TYR A 140 -10.45 -2.75 -13.79
CA TYR A 140 -9.46 -2.09 -14.64
C TYR A 140 -10.14 -1.34 -15.78
N LYS A 141 -9.58 -0.18 -16.14
CA LYS A 141 -9.94 0.52 -17.37
C LYS A 141 -9.05 0.02 -18.49
N SER A 142 -9.60 -0.70 -19.46
CA SER A 142 -8.81 -1.12 -20.61
C SER A 142 -8.37 0.09 -21.44
N PRO A 143 -7.14 0.11 -22.00
CA PRO A 143 -6.72 1.14 -22.93
C PRO A 143 -7.69 1.24 -24.12
N SER A 144 -7.84 2.43 -24.71
CA SER A 144 -8.83 2.70 -25.76
C SER A 144 -8.67 1.83 -27.01
N LEU A 145 -7.41 1.47 -27.35
CA LEU A 145 -7.08 0.64 -28.49
C LEU A 145 -7.07 -0.87 -28.18
N ALA A 146 -7.32 -1.26 -26.94
CA ALA A 146 -7.35 -2.68 -26.57
C ALA A 146 -8.60 -3.36 -27.15
N ALA A 147 -8.41 -4.52 -27.74
CA ALA A 147 -9.47 -5.42 -28.22
C ALA A 147 -9.46 -6.74 -27.44
N ARG A 148 -8.36 -7.04 -26.77
CA ARG A 148 -8.16 -8.29 -26.02
C ARG A 148 -7.47 -8.04 -24.69
N ALA A 149 -7.89 -8.83 -23.67
CA ALA A 149 -7.18 -8.99 -22.42
C ALA A 149 -6.55 -10.39 -22.40
N VAL A 150 -5.23 -10.47 -22.37
CA VAL A 150 -4.50 -11.73 -22.22
C VAL A 150 -4.26 -11.98 -20.75
N VAL A 151 -4.88 -13.01 -20.23
CA VAL A 151 -4.79 -13.42 -18.81
C VAL A 151 -3.80 -14.56 -18.68
N GLU A 152 -2.91 -14.45 -17.73
CA GLU A 152 -1.96 -15.47 -17.33
C GLU A 152 -2.16 -15.84 -15.88
N LEU A 153 -2.27 -17.16 -15.60
CA LEU A 153 -2.45 -17.73 -14.27
C LEU A 153 -1.19 -18.51 -13.90
N HIS A 154 -0.34 -17.96 -13.05
CA HIS A 154 1.02 -18.45 -12.82
C HIS A 154 1.16 -19.41 -11.63
N LEU A 155 2.13 -20.31 -11.75
CA LEU A 155 2.88 -20.88 -10.64
C LEU A 155 4.38 -20.77 -10.98
N GLN A 156 5.13 -20.08 -10.13
CA GLN A 156 6.57 -19.89 -10.30
C GLN A 156 7.32 -20.07 -8.97
N TRP A 157 8.54 -20.63 -9.02
CA TRP A 157 9.49 -20.71 -7.90
C TRP A 157 8.94 -21.36 -6.62
N ALA A 158 8.15 -22.41 -6.76
CA ALA A 158 7.50 -23.10 -5.66
C ALA A 158 7.78 -24.63 -5.72
N PRO A 159 9.00 -25.11 -5.35
CA PRO A 159 9.31 -26.52 -5.35
C PRO A 159 8.28 -27.35 -4.56
N ASN A 160 7.77 -28.45 -5.14
CA ASN A 160 6.67 -29.25 -4.62
C ASN A 160 5.34 -28.51 -4.47
N GLY A 161 5.25 -27.28 -4.95
CA GLY A 161 4.05 -26.45 -4.88
C GLY A 161 3.02 -26.86 -5.91
N ARG A 162 1.75 -26.61 -5.59
CA ARG A 162 0.60 -26.83 -6.46
C ARG A 162 -0.36 -25.66 -6.36
N VAL A 163 -0.86 -25.22 -7.52
CA VAL A 163 -1.96 -24.24 -7.61
C VAL A 163 -3.09 -24.81 -8.44
N GLU A 164 -4.30 -24.50 -8.02
CA GLU A 164 -5.55 -24.79 -8.73
C GLU A 164 -6.25 -23.46 -9.04
N TRP A 165 -6.71 -23.28 -10.28
CA TRP A 165 -7.43 -22.12 -10.76
C TRP A 165 -8.77 -22.50 -11.33
N ARG A 166 -9.84 -21.74 -11.07
CA ARG A 166 -11.15 -21.95 -11.66
C ARG A 166 -11.97 -20.68 -11.77
N GLY A 167 -12.92 -20.67 -12.73
CA GLY A 167 -13.90 -19.59 -12.85
C GLY A 167 -13.29 -18.25 -13.23
N ALA A 168 -12.28 -18.23 -14.12
CA ALA A 168 -11.74 -16.98 -14.65
C ALA A 168 -12.76 -16.31 -15.56
N GLU A 169 -13.13 -15.07 -15.23
CA GLU A 169 -14.19 -14.32 -15.91
C GLU A 169 -13.79 -12.86 -16.08
N PHE A 170 -14.10 -12.29 -17.24
CA PHE A 170 -14.10 -10.86 -17.51
C PHE A 170 -15.54 -10.39 -17.74
N ALA A 171 -15.96 -9.36 -17.02
CA ALA A 171 -17.28 -8.76 -17.20
C ALA A 171 -17.16 -7.23 -17.29
N PRO A 172 -17.93 -6.57 -18.19
CA PRO A 172 -18.07 -5.11 -18.18
C PRO A 172 -18.59 -4.64 -16.82
N THR A 173 -18.08 -3.50 -16.35
CA THR A 173 -18.50 -2.90 -15.09
C THR A 173 -18.47 -1.38 -15.17
N GLU A 174 -18.98 -0.72 -14.15
CA GLU A 174 -18.86 0.72 -14.00
C GLU A 174 -17.49 1.11 -13.41
N ALA A 175 -17.10 2.37 -13.64
CA ALA A 175 -15.91 2.93 -13.00
C ALA A 175 -16.03 2.86 -11.48
N PRO A 176 -14.99 2.43 -10.74
CA PRO A 176 -15.01 2.52 -9.29
C PRO A 176 -15.11 3.99 -8.87
N GLN A 177 -15.90 4.25 -7.84
CA GLN A 177 -16.02 5.59 -7.30
C GLN A 177 -14.66 6.09 -6.80
N ALA A 178 -14.26 7.29 -7.20
CA ALA A 178 -13.03 7.92 -6.74
C ALA A 178 -13.11 8.19 -5.22
N ARG A 179 -12.16 7.64 -4.47
CA ARG A 179 -12.03 7.83 -3.02
C ARG A 179 -11.14 9.05 -2.76
N LYS A 180 -11.74 10.24 -2.91
CA LYS A 180 -11.06 11.51 -2.68
C LYS A 180 -11.03 11.81 -1.19
N VAL A 181 -9.84 12.18 -0.69
CA VAL A 181 -9.62 12.62 0.70
C VAL A 181 -8.70 13.84 0.74
N ARG A 182 -8.91 14.71 1.70
CA ARG A 182 -8.11 15.92 1.90
C ARG A 182 -7.29 15.77 3.16
N LEU A 183 -5.99 15.65 2.98
CA LEU A 183 -4.99 15.40 3.99
C LEU A 183 -4.31 16.72 4.39
N ALA A 184 -4.16 16.97 5.69
CA ALA A 184 -3.64 18.22 6.22
C ALA A 184 -2.49 18.02 7.20
N THR A 185 -1.58 18.98 7.24
CA THR A 185 -0.53 19.11 8.24
C THR A 185 -0.55 20.50 8.87
N VAL A 186 -0.16 20.58 10.13
CA VAL A 186 0.02 21.84 10.87
C VAL A 186 1.50 22.08 11.11
N HIS A 187 2.00 23.28 10.81
CA HIS A 187 3.37 23.69 11.11
C HIS A 187 3.35 24.66 12.30
N TYR A 188 3.42 24.11 13.52
CA TYR A 188 3.37 24.88 14.75
C TYR A 188 4.01 24.13 15.90
N ARG A 189 4.79 24.83 16.75
CA ARG A 189 5.40 24.30 17.97
C ARG A 189 4.85 25.07 19.18
N PRO A 190 4.25 24.39 20.17
CA PRO A 190 3.69 25.05 21.36
C PRO A 190 4.73 25.79 22.18
N ALA A 191 4.30 26.84 22.86
CA ALA A 191 5.15 27.67 23.70
C ALA A 191 5.67 26.99 24.98
N GLY A 192 5.03 25.91 25.43
CA GLY A 192 5.48 25.11 26.57
C GLY A 192 5.06 25.65 27.94
N LYS A 193 3.95 26.36 28.03
CA LYS A 193 3.44 26.91 29.31
C LYS A 193 2.87 25.82 30.24
N SER A 194 1.98 25.00 29.69
CA SER A 194 1.42 23.84 30.38
C SER A 194 0.86 22.84 29.36
N PRO A 195 0.65 21.55 29.70
CA PRO A 195 0.07 20.57 28.79
C PRO A 195 -1.27 21.02 28.20
N ARG A 196 -2.14 21.56 29.03
CA ARG A 196 -3.46 22.05 28.62
C ARG A 196 -3.36 23.22 27.64
N GLN A 197 -2.55 24.22 27.95
CA GLN A 197 -2.36 25.37 27.08
C GLN A 197 -1.71 24.99 25.77
N ASN A 198 -0.75 24.07 25.75
CA ASN A 198 -0.18 23.54 24.52
C ASN A 198 -1.24 22.94 23.60
N CYS A 199 -2.18 22.18 24.15
CA CYS A 199 -3.30 21.64 23.38
C CYS A 199 -4.21 22.75 22.83
N GLU A 200 -4.52 23.75 23.65
CA GLU A 200 -5.40 24.86 23.30
C GLU A 200 -4.83 25.72 22.16
N GLU A 201 -3.50 25.84 22.07
CA GLU A 201 -2.81 26.56 20.98
C GLU A 201 -3.10 25.95 19.59
N PHE A 202 -3.50 24.67 19.50
CA PHE A 202 -3.83 24.03 18.23
C PHE A 202 -5.27 24.23 17.74
N ALA A 203 -6.18 24.67 18.58
CA ALA A 203 -7.59 24.84 18.21
C ALA A 203 -7.81 25.75 16.98
N PRO A 204 -7.11 26.90 16.83
CA PRO A 204 -7.27 27.76 15.64
C PRO A 204 -6.83 27.07 14.35
N PHE A 205 -5.76 26.23 14.41
CA PHE A 205 -5.26 25.51 13.23
C PHE A 205 -6.18 24.36 12.83
N ILE A 206 -6.78 23.67 13.80
CA ILE A 206 -7.80 22.65 13.54
C ILE A 206 -9.03 23.29 12.90
N ALA A 207 -9.47 24.45 13.40
CA ALA A 207 -10.56 25.20 12.78
C ALA A 207 -10.21 25.67 11.36
N ASP A 208 -8.94 26.00 11.11
CA ASP A 208 -8.46 26.38 9.77
C ASP A 208 -8.45 25.19 8.80
N THR A 209 -7.98 24.02 9.23
CA THR A 209 -8.06 22.79 8.44
C THR A 209 -9.49 22.44 8.07
N ALA A 210 -10.42 22.60 9.01
CA ALA A 210 -11.84 22.38 8.77
C ALA A 210 -12.43 23.35 7.73
N ARG A 211 -12.06 24.66 7.79
CA ARG A 211 -12.45 25.64 6.75
C ARG A 211 -11.93 25.25 5.38
N GLN A 212 -10.74 24.65 5.31
CA GLN A 212 -10.15 24.12 4.09
C GLN A 212 -10.69 22.74 3.71
N LYS A 213 -11.72 22.24 4.42
CA LYS A 213 -12.40 20.95 4.17
C LYS A 213 -11.45 19.76 4.25
N ALA A 214 -10.48 19.78 5.16
CA ALA A 214 -9.63 18.63 5.41
C ALA A 214 -10.43 17.50 6.09
N ASP A 215 -10.10 16.26 5.75
CA ASP A 215 -10.70 15.05 6.32
C ASP A 215 -9.84 14.47 7.44
N LEU A 216 -8.52 14.70 7.36
CA LEU A 216 -7.52 14.28 8.34
C LEU A 216 -6.48 15.39 8.53
N VAL A 217 -6.17 15.70 9.80
CA VAL A 217 -5.05 16.58 10.16
C VAL A 217 -4.05 15.86 11.05
N VAL A 218 -2.76 16.05 10.77
CA VAL A 218 -1.65 15.55 11.59
C VAL A 218 -0.99 16.72 12.31
N LEU A 219 -0.81 16.59 13.62
CA LEU A 219 -0.11 17.50 14.51
C LEU A 219 1.27 16.94 14.86
N GLY A 220 2.09 17.72 15.55
CA GLY A 220 3.45 17.36 15.92
C GLY A 220 3.56 16.27 17.01
N GLU A 221 4.79 15.93 17.36
CA GLU A 221 5.13 14.93 18.36
C GLU A 221 4.93 15.47 19.78
N THR A 222 4.40 14.62 20.70
CA THR A 222 4.18 14.90 22.11
C THR A 222 3.57 16.29 22.38
N VAL A 223 2.50 16.63 21.65
CA VAL A 223 1.85 17.95 21.66
C VAL A 223 1.66 18.54 23.06
N PRO A 224 1.09 17.84 24.06
CA PRO A 224 0.88 18.41 25.38
C PRO A 224 2.18 18.75 26.09
N SER A 225 3.23 17.98 25.82
CA SER A 225 4.50 18.01 26.56
C SER A 225 5.57 18.90 25.90
N ALA A 226 5.33 19.35 24.66
CA ALA A 226 6.32 20.11 23.91
C ALA A 226 6.75 21.38 24.67
N ASN A 227 8.06 21.54 24.86
CA ASN A 227 8.70 22.64 25.60
C ASN A 227 8.29 22.79 27.08
N VAL A 228 7.47 21.91 27.65
CA VAL A 228 7.15 21.91 29.09
C VAL A 228 8.35 21.40 29.89
N LYS A 229 8.76 22.13 30.93
CA LYS A 229 9.89 21.76 31.81
C LYS A 229 9.46 20.75 32.85
N ALA A 230 9.17 19.51 32.43
CA ALA A 230 8.85 18.38 33.30
C ALA A 230 9.32 17.08 32.64
N LYS A 231 9.41 16.01 33.44
CA LYS A 231 9.81 14.71 32.91
C LYS A 231 8.63 14.02 32.18
N PRO A 232 8.90 13.11 31.23
CA PRO A 232 7.84 12.37 30.55
C PRO A 232 6.89 11.64 31.47
N ASP A 233 7.38 11.05 32.56
CA ASP A 233 6.58 10.35 33.55
C ASP A 233 5.65 11.28 34.36
N GLU A 234 6.04 12.54 34.56
CA GLU A 234 5.20 13.57 35.19
C GLU A 234 4.11 14.09 34.24
N LEU A 235 4.34 14.02 32.93
CA LEU A 235 3.46 14.52 31.87
C LEU A 235 2.58 13.43 31.26
N ALA A 236 2.86 12.15 31.57
CA ALA A 236 2.15 11.02 30.97
C ALA A 236 0.74 10.89 31.54
N GLU A 237 -0.23 10.68 30.69
CA GLU A 237 -1.64 10.47 31.01
C GLU A 237 -2.16 9.13 30.51
N HIS A 238 -3.27 8.64 31.07
CA HIS A 238 -3.98 7.49 30.51
C HIS A 238 -4.62 7.83 29.18
N ILE A 239 -4.76 6.83 28.31
CA ILE A 239 -5.50 6.94 27.05
C ILE A 239 -6.70 5.98 27.11
N PRO A 240 -7.95 6.48 27.00
CA PRO A 240 -8.34 7.89 26.90
C PRO A 240 -8.05 8.70 28.16
N GLY A 241 -7.89 10.03 27.98
CA GLY A 241 -7.58 10.98 29.03
C GLY A 241 -7.72 12.44 28.56
N PRO A 242 -7.28 13.42 29.36
CA PRO A 242 -7.56 14.85 29.14
C PRO A 242 -7.19 15.34 27.73
N THR A 243 -6.05 14.90 27.18
CA THR A 243 -5.62 15.28 25.83
C THR A 243 -6.53 14.68 24.75
N THR A 244 -6.83 13.37 24.84
CA THR A 244 -7.70 12.71 23.86
C THR A 244 -9.14 13.21 23.94
N GLU A 245 -9.64 13.56 25.12
CA GLU A 245 -10.96 14.17 25.30
C GLU A 245 -11.02 15.58 24.68
N TYR A 246 -9.98 16.39 24.90
CA TYR A 246 -9.91 17.73 24.31
C TYR A 246 -9.89 17.69 22.78
N PHE A 247 -8.95 16.96 22.19
CA PHE A 247 -8.86 16.86 20.74
C PHE A 247 -10.02 16.08 20.12
N GLY A 248 -10.60 15.11 20.86
CA GLY A 248 -11.85 14.45 20.46
C GLY A 248 -13.01 15.42 20.37
N SER A 249 -13.12 16.38 21.30
CA SER A 249 -14.14 17.43 21.18
C SER A 249 -13.96 18.30 19.96
N LEU A 250 -12.71 18.66 19.59
CA LEU A 250 -12.42 19.42 18.37
C LEU A 250 -12.66 18.59 17.11
N ALA A 251 -12.28 17.30 17.10
CA ALA A 251 -12.56 16.37 16.00
C ALA A 251 -14.05 16.28 15.72
N LYS A 252 -14.87 16.13 16.76
CA LYS A 252 -16.33 16.11 16.67
C LYS A 252 -16.92 17.46 16.21
N GLN A 253 -16.45 18.56 16.80
CA GLN A 253 -16.91 19.91 16.44
C GLN A 253 -16.68 20.21 14.97
N HIS A 254 -15.52 19.81 14.44
CA HIS A 254 -15.10 20.12 13.08
C HIS A 254 -15.31 18.97 12.09
N ARG A 255 -15.80 17.81 12.54
CA ARG A 255 -16.08 16.61 11.74
C ARG A 255 -14.87 16.14 10.90
N LEU A 256 -13.68 16.10 11.49
CA LEU A 256 -12.47 15.65 10.85
C LEU A 256 -11.68 14.68 11.75
N HIS A 257 -10.80 13.88 11.15
CA HIS A 257 -9.90 13.04 11.91
C HIS A 257 -8.69 13.86 12.40
N ILE A 258 -8.20 13.56 13.61
CA ILE A 258 -7.01 14.20 14.17
C ILE A 258 -6.00 13.14 14.59
N VAL A 259 -4.74 13.30 14.17
CA VAL A 259 -3.62 12.53 14.68
C VAL A 259 -2.64 13.46 15.39
N LEU A 260 -2.25 13.07 16.61
CA LEU A 260 -1.20 13.71 17.40
C LEU A 260 -0.49 12.67 18.26
N SER A 261 0.66 13.01 18.86
CA SER A 261 1.22 12.13 19.90
C SER A 261 1.31 12.80 21.27
N LEU A 262 1.38 11.95 22.30
CA LEU A 262 1.47 12.33 23.71
C LEU A 262 2.22 11.25 24.49
N TYR A 263 2.64 11.55 25.73
CA TYR A 263 3.12 10.52 26.66
C TYR A 263 1.95 9.79 27.29
N GLU A 264 1.88 8.48 27.06
CA GLU A 264 0.88 7.57 27.60
C GLU A 264 1.42 6.89 28.87
N ARG A 265 0.59 6.81 29.91
CA ARG A 265 0.85 5.98 31.11
C ARG A 265 0.01 4.72 31.06
N GLU A 266 0.66 3.58 31.21
CA GLU A 266 0.01 2.29 31.39
C GLU A 266 0.69 1.55 32.57
N ALA A 267 0.03 1.51 33.71
CA ALA A 267 0.62 1.04 34.95
C ALA A 267 1.95 1.76 35.28
N HIS A 268 3.07 1.05 35.36
CA HIS A 268 4.42 1.61 35.60
C HIS A 268 5.15 2.05 34.29
N LEU A 269 4.57 1.79 33.14
CA LEU A 269 5.19 2.09 31.86
C LEU A 269 4.76 3.46 31.33
N VAL A 270 5.68 4.12 30.66
CA VAL A 270 5.43 5.36 29.91
C VAL A 270 5.82 5.14 28.46
N TYR A 271 4.94 5.51 27.54
CA TYR A 271 5.13 5.38 26.10
C TYR A 271 5.02 6.75 25.41
N ASN A 272 5.71 6.92 24.29
CA ASN A 272 5.38 7.96 23.31
C ASN A 272 4.34 7.36 22.36
N THR A 273 3.12 7.88 22.38
CA THR A 273 1.97 7.24 21.73
C THR A 273 1.26 8.23 20.80
N ALA A 274 1.08 7.84 19.54
CA ALA A 274 0.22 8.52 18.60
C ALA A 274 -1.22 8.01 18.73
N VAL A 275 -2.19 8.91 18.64
CA VAL A 275 -3.61 8.61 18.69
C VAL A 275 -4.30 9.08 17.44
N LEU A 276 -5.27 8.31 16.95
CA LEU A 276 -6.17 8.66 15.86
C LEU A 276 -7.57 8.85 16.43
N LEU A 277 -8.07 10.07 16.33
CA LEU A 277 -9.40 10.47 16.77
C LEU A 277 -10.33 10.61 15.57
N GLY A 278 -11.55 10.12 15.68
CA GLY A 278 -12.57 10.14 14.62
C GLY A 278 -13.41 11.42 14.61
N PRO A 279 -14.17 11.65 13.52
CA PRO A 279 -15.02 12.81 13.35
C PRO A 279 -16.25 12.82 14.28
N ASP A 280 -16.48 11.75 15.03
CA ASP A 280 -17.45 11.64 16.13
C ASP A 280 -16.84 11.99 17.50
N GLY A 281 -15.51 12.21 17.53
CA GLY A 281 -14.70 12.49 18.73
C GLY A 281 -14.17 11.23 19.41
N ALA A 282 -14.50 10.03 18.93
CA ALA A 282 -14.05 8.79 19.54
C ALA A 282 -12.57 8.49 19.19
N LEU A 283 -11.89 7.83 20.12
CA LEU A 283 -10.57 7.24 19.86
C LEU A 283 -10.75 6.01 18.95
N ILE A 284 -10.28 6.11 17.70
CA ILE A 284 -10.28 4.99 16.75
C ILE A 284 -9.17 4.00 17.11
N GLY A 285 -7.98 4.53 17.49
CA GLY A 285 -6.87 3.69 17.90
C GLY A 285 -5.62 4.45 18.26
N LYS A 286 -4.61 3.69 18.69
CA LYS A 286 -3.32 4.24 19.13
C LYS A 286 -2.15 3.40 18.61
N TYR A 287 -1.01 4.04 18.43
CA TYR A 287 0.27 3.45 18.06
C TYR A 287 1.34 3.89 19.05
N ARG A 288 2.08 2.96 19.64
CA ARG A 288 3.22 3.22 20.52
C ARG A 288 4.50 3.20 19.71
N LYS A 289 5.31 4.26 19.83
CA LYS A 289 6.60 4.40 19.14
C LYS A 289 7.47 3.17 19.38
N VAL A 290 7.90 2.51 18.32
CA VAL A 290 8.68 1.26 18.43
C VAL A 290 10.19 1.53 18.42
N SER A 291 10.64 2.59 17.74
CA SER A 291 12.05 2.96 17.66
C SER A 291 12.33 4.16 18.54
N LEU A 292 13.02 3.94 19.65
CA LEU A 292 13.32 5.01 20.61
C LEU A 292 14.73 5.56 20.40
N PRO A 293 14.89 6.89 20.25
CA PRO A 293 16.21 7.50 20.33
C PRO A 293 16.80 7.32 21.76
N PRO A 294 18.13 7.26 21.90
CA PRO A 294 18.77 7.06 23.22
C PRO A 294 18.29 8.02 24.30
N GLY A 295 17.97 9.28 23.93
CA GLY A 295 17.48 10.28 24.87
C GLY A 295 16.07 10.01 25.42
N GLU A 296 15.20 9.32 24.69
CA GLU A 296 13.89 8.87 25.18
C GLU A 296 14.05 7.63 26.07
N ALA A 297 14.85 6.65 25.62
CA ALA A 297 15.13 5.44 26.40
C ALA A 297 15.76 5.79 27.77
N ALA A 298 16.70 6.73 27.82
CA ALA A 298 17.33 7.20 29.06
C ALA A 298 16.35 7.90 30.02
N LYS A 299 15.20 8.35 29.53
CA LYS A 299 14.11 8.93 30.36
C LYS A 299 13.07 7.90 30.78
N GLY A 300 13.30 6.60 30.53
CA GLY A 300 12.41 5.53 30.94
C GLY A 300 11.19 5.33 30.03
N ILE A 301 11.22 5.84 28.79
CA ILE A 301 10.18 5.55 27.79
C ILE A 301 10.31 4.11 27.34
N ALA A 302 9.21 3.37 27.31
CA ALA A 302 9.15 2.00 26.84
C ALA A 302 8.83 1.94 25.34
N PRO A 303 9.43 1.00 24.56
CA PRO A 303 9.10 0.83 23.15
C PRO A 303 7.76 0.12 22.95
N GLY A 304 7.04 0.50 21.89
CA GLY A 304 5.93 -0.27 21.32
C GLY A 304 6.41 -1.56 20.65
N LYS A 305 5.46 -2.39 20.23
CA LYS A 305 5.77 -3.71 19.63
C LYS A 305 4.98 -4.00 18.34
N ASP A 306 3.94 -3.22 18.08
CA ASP A 306 2.94 -3.50 17.04
C ASP A 306 2.90 -2.38 16.00
N TYR A 307 2.43 -2.74 14.80
CA TYR A 307 2.26 -1.83 13.66
C TYR A 307 0.78 -1.81 13.24
N PRO A 308 -0.11 -1.28 14.09
CA PRO A 308 -1.55 -1.29 13.81
C PRO A 308 -1.89 -0.34 12.66
N VAL A 309 -2.85 -0.77 11.86
CA VAL A 309 -3.49 0.02 10.81
C VAL A 309 -4.99 0.04 11.07
N PHE A 310 -5.59 1.20 10.98
CA PHE A 310 -6.96 1.45 11.39
C PHE A 310 -7.84 1.70 10.18
N ASP A 311 -8.94 0.94 10.09
CA ASP A 311 -9.98 1.17 9.09
C ASP A 311 -10.78 2.43 9.48
N THR A 312 -10.86 3.38 8.56
CA THR A 312 -11.61 4.63 8.73
C THR A 312 -12.49 4.89 7.51
N ALA A 313 -13.40 5.85 7.63
CA ALA A 313 -14.18 6.31 6.48
C ALA A 313 -13.30 6.89 5.35
N LEU A 314 -12.08 7.35 5.68
CA LEU A 314 -11.11 7.86 4.70
C LEU A 314 -10.39 6.73 3.96
N GLY A 315 -10.21 5.58 4.61
CA GLY A 315 -9.36 4.48 4.18
C GLY A 315 -8.53 3.95 5.35
N LYS A 316 -7.47 3.22 5.04
CA LYS A 316 -6.60 2.58 6.03
C LYS A 316 -5.48 3.53 6.45
N VAL A 317 -5.49 3.93 7.72
CA VAL A 317 -4.52 4.86 8.30
C VAL A 317 -3.56 4.14 9.23
N GLY A 318 -2.26 4.22 8.94
CA GLY A 318 -1.18 3.85 9.85
C GLY A 318 -0.57 5.09 10.52
N MET A 319 0.13 4.90 11.63
CA MET A 319 0.83 5.95 12.34
C MET A 319 2.28 5.53 12.64
N MET A 320 3.22 6.47 12.55
CA MET A 320 4.59 6.33 13.07
C MET A 320 5.00 7.64 13.76
N ILE A 321 6.04 7.63 14.59
CA ILE A 321 6.43 8.81 15.38
C ILE A 321 7.93 9.10 15.17
N CYS A 322 8.25 10.31 14.73
CA CYS A 322 9.58 10.92 14.72
C CYS A 322 10.70 9.93 14.34
N TYR A 323 11.44 9.41 15.32
CA TYR A 323 12.60 8.53 15.12
C TYR A 323 12.28 7.21 14.40
N ASP A 324 11.03 6.74 14.42
CA ASP A 324 10.58 5.59 13.62
C ASP A 324 10.92 5.76 12.14
N GLY A 325 10.87 6.99 11.64
CA GLY A 325 11.16 7.28 10.24
C GLY A 325 12.61 7.03 9.82
N PHE A 326 13.57 6.86 10.74
CA PHE A 326 14.94 6.47 10.39
C PHE A 326 15.03 5.01 9.96
N PHE A 327 14.04 4.17 10.31
CA PHE A 327 14.01 2.75 10.06
C PHE A 327 12.94 2.41 9.00
N PRO A 328 13.34 1.89 7.83
CA PRO A 328 12.39 1.54 6.77
C PRO A 328 11.37 0.49 7.20
N GLU A 329 11.70 -0.34 8.19
CA GLU A 329 10.86 -1.41 8.69
C GLU A 329 9.50 -0.90 9.20
N VAL A 330 9.45 0.25 9.88
CA VAL A 330 8.20 0.76 10.47
C VAL A 330 7.17 1.08 9.39
N ALA A 331 7.53 1.92 8.42
CA ALA A 331 6.65 2.25 7.30
C ALA A 331 6.32 1.01 6.46
N ARG A 332 7.28 0.08 6.30
CA ARG A 332 7.09 -1.18 5.58
C ARG A 332 6.06 -2.08 6.26
N GLU A 333 6.13 -2.27 7.58
CA GLU A 333 5.17 -3.08 8.32
C GLU A 333 3.76 -2.45 8.29
N LEU A 334 3.64 -1.13 8.44
CA LEU A 334 2.36 -0.45 8.29
C LEU A 334 1.77 -0.68 6.90
N THR A 335 2.58 -0.57 5.85
CA THR A 335 2.14 -0.81 4.46
C THR A 335 1.76 -2.28 4.22
N LYS A 336 2.52 -3.23 4.77
CA LYS A 336 2.16 -4.66 4.75
C LYS A 336 0.81 -4.93 5.39
N ASN A 337 0.49 -4.20 6.46
CA ASN A 337 -0.80 -4.27 7.15
C ASN A 337 -1.91 -3.48 6.43
N GLY A 338 -1.60 -2.90 5.27
CA GLY A 338 -2.55 -2.27 4.35
C GLY A 338 -2.73 -0.77 4.50
N ALA A 339 -1.82 -0.05 5.16
CA ALA A 339 -1.89 1.41 5.25
C ALA A 339 -1.89 2.05 3.85
N GLU A 340 -2.84 2.93 3.60
CA GLU A 340 -2.93 3.79 2.41
C GLU A 340 -2.38 5.20 2.72
N VAL A 341 -2.46 5.60 3.99
CA VAL A 341 -1.96 6.86 4.52
C VAL A 341 -1.15 6.57 5.79
N ILE A 342 0.03 7.16 5.92
CA ILE A 342 0.84 7.13 7.15
C ILE A 342 0.86 8.54 7.73
N ALA A 343 0.28 8.71 8.92
CA ALA A 343 0.35 9.93 9.70
C ALA A 343 1.60 9.93 10.59
N TRP A 344 2.41 10.98 10.49
CA TRP A 344 3.71 11.03 11.12
C TRP A 344 3.93 12.29 11.95
N PRO A 345 3.53 12.32 13.24
CA PRO A 345 3.96 13.31 14.21
C PRO A 345 5.48 13.30 14.40
N VAL A 346 6.15 14.46 14.23
CA VAL A 346 7.62 14.57 14.25
C VAL A 346 8.03 15.74 15.13
N TRP A 347 9.07 15.55 15.96
CA TRP A 347 9.79 16.70 16.53
C TRP A 347 10.72 17.28 15.48
N GLY A 348 11.65 16.48 14.99
CA GLY A 348 12.57 16.77 13.89
C GLY A 348 13.18 15.47 13.38
N CYS A 349 13.40 15.38 12.07
CA CYS A 349 13.94 14.20 11.41
C CYS A 349 14.76 14.60 10.17
N ASN A 350 15.44 13.63 9.55
CA ASN A 350 16.14 13.86 8.29
C ASN A 350 15.13 14.24 7.19
N PRO A 351 15.36 15.31 6.42
CA PRO A 351 14.38 15.84 5.46
C PRO A 351 14.07 14.90 4.29
N LYS A 352 14.96 13.95 3.99
CA LYS A 352 14.76 13.01 2.88
C LYS A 352 13.90 11.80 3.27
N LEU A 353 13.67 11.56 4.56
CA LEU A 353 13.04 10.31 5.00
C LEU A 353 11.54 10.26 4.74
N ALA A 354 10.81 11.39 4.76
CA ALA A 354 9.39 11.37 4.42
C ALA A 354 9.19 10.99 2.96
N ALA A 355 9.95 11.60 2.06
CA ALA A 355 9.96 11.25 0.64
C ALA A 355 10.32 9.77 0.43
N ALA A 356 11.37 9.28 1.11
CA ALA A 356 11.77 7.89 1.01
C ALA A 356 10.67 6.92 1.49
N ARG A 357 10.05 7.19 2.66
CA ARG A 357 8.98 6.32 3.21
C ARG A 357 7.74 6.31 2.32
N ALA A 358 7.38 7.45 1.72
CA ALA A 358 6.29 7.53 0.77
C ALA A 358 6.61 6.75 -0.53
N CYS A 359 7.76 7.02 -1.14
CA CYS A 359 8.19 6.45 -2.42
C CYS A 359 8.41 4.93 -2.35
N GLU A 360 9.18 4.42 -1.39
CA GLU A 360 9.49 2.98 -1.30
C GLU A 360 8.30 2.10 -0.92
N ASN A 361 7.23 2.69 -0.35
CA ASN A 361 6.03 2.00 0.09
C ASN A 361 4.80 2.30 -0.76
N HIS A 362 4.87 3.30 -1.65
CA HIS A 362 3.77 3.78 -2.49
C HIS A 362 2.51 4.12 -1.68
N VAL A 363 2.70 4.91 -0.61
CA VAL A 363 1.65 5.39 0.29
C VAL A 363 1.74 6.90 0.44
N TYR A 364 0.63 7.55 0.81
CA TYR A 364 0.67 8.95 1.21
C TYR A 364 1.28 9.07 2.60
N VAL A 365 2.17 10.04 2.81
CA VAL A 365 2.79 10.32 4.11
C VAL A 365 2.49 11.76 4.50
N ILE A 366 2.04 11.98 5.73
CA ILE A 366 1.77 13.31 6.27
C ILE A 366 2.72 13.53 7.45
N SER A 367 3.70 14.43 7.30
CA SER A 367 4.58 14.84 8.39
C SER A 367 4.12 16.18 9.00
N SER A 368 4.18 16.29 10.33
CA SER A 368 4.00 17.55 11.06
C SER A 368 5.17 17.70 12.04
N THR A 369 5.99 18.75 11.88
CA THR A 369 7.25 18.94 12.61
C THR A 369 7.28 20.23 13.42
N PHE A 370 8.12 20.25 14.46
CA PHE A 370 8.44 21.41 15.29
C PHE A 370 9.73 22.13 14.87
N MET A 371 10.30 21.78 13.71
CA MET A 371 11.51 22.42 13.20
C MET A 371 11.16 23.52 12.18
N GLU A 372 11.95 24.59 12.17
CA GLU A 372 11.84 25.65 11.15
C GLU A 372 11.95 25.09 9.74
N HIS A 373 11.19 25.64 8.79
CA HIS A 373 11.19 25.18 7.41
C HIS A 373 12.58 25.18 6.78
N ASP A 374 13.38 26.21 7.08
CA ASP A 374 14.71 26.42 6.48
C ASP A 374 15.85 25.84 7.34
N SER A 375 15.53 25.06 8.37
CA SER A 375 16.53 24.49 9.29
C SER A 375 17.34 23.32 8.72
N GLY A 376 16.99 22.83 7.54
CA GLY A 376 17.57 21.61 6.95
C GLY A 376 17.04 20.31 7.58
N TRP A 377 16.00 20.40 8.41
CA TRP A 377 15.28 19.26 8.99
C TRP A 377 14.00 18.95 8.23
N MET A 378 13.28 17.91 8.68
CA MET A 378 11.97 17.51 8.15
C MET A 378 11.01 18.69 8.12
N ILE A 379 10.28 18.84 7.02
CA ILE A 379 9.23 19.83 6.83
C ILE A 379 7.85 19.28 7.18
N SER A 380 6.88 20.16 7.43
CA SER A 380 5.46 19.79 7.56
C SER A 380 4.84 19.75 6.18
N ALA A 381 4.53 18.55 5.68
CA ALA A 381 4.04 18.36 4.32
C ALA A 381 3.17 17.11 4.17
N VAL A 382 2.41 17.06 3.07
CA VAL A 382 1.74 15.87 2.56
C VAL A 382 2.52 15.39 1.34
N TYR A 383 3.00 14.16 1.37
CA TYR A 383 3.79 13.54 0.29
C TYR A 383 2.97 12.54 -0.49
N ASP A 384 3.18 12.49 -1.79
CA ASP A 384 2.59 11.49 -2.68
C ASP A 384 3.42 10.19 -2.76
N HIS A 385 2.97 9.27 -3.60
CA HIS A 385 3.61 7.98 -3.84
C HIS A 385 5.02 8.04 -4.47
N ASN A 386 5.41 9.18 -5.05
CA ASN A 386 6.78 9.42 -5.54
C ASN A 386 7.70 9.98 -4.45
N GLY A 387 7.13 10.41 -3.33
CA GLY A 387 7.82 11.18 -2.32
C GLY A 387 7.86 12.69 -2.61
N ASP A 388 7.08 13.17 -3.57
CA ASP A 388 6.97 14.59 -3.87
C ASP A 388 5.99 15.26 -2.91
N PRO A 389 6.30 16.46 -2.37
CA PRO A 389 5.40 17.19 -1.49
C PRO A 389 4.26 17.82 -2.32
N LEU A 390 3.02 17.33 -2.11
CA LEU A 390 1.80 17.89 -2.72
C LEU A 390 1.37 19.21 -2.06
N ALA A 391 1.60 19.33 -0.76
CA ALA A 391 1.32 20.54 0.01
C ALA A 391 2.35 20.66 1.14
N THR A 392 2.87 21.86 1.34
CA THR A 392 3.89 22.17 2.37
C THR A 392 3.49 23.39 3.16
N SER A 393 3.57 23.30 4.48
CA SER A 393 3.43 24.45 5.37
C SER A 393 4.82 25.01 5.67
N THR A 394 5.09 26.24 5.17
CA THR A 394 6.43 26.85 5.20
C THR A 394 6.60 27.94 6.26
N LYS A 395 5.52 28.33 6.95
CA LYS A 395 5.53 29.38 7.98
C LYS A 395 4.93 28.87 9.28
N TRP A 396 5.46 29.34 10.39
CA TRP A 396 4.89 29.08 11.69
C TRP A 396 3.41 29.48 11.77
N GLY A 397 2.61 28.63 12.40
CA GLY A 397 1.20 28.88 12.59
C GLY A 397 0.39 28.76 11.31
N THR A 398 0.81 27.95 10.34
CA THR A 398 0.08 27.71 9.12
C THR A 398 -0.27 26.23 8.89
N VAL A 399 -1.25 26.02 8.03
CA VAL A 399 -1.78 24.72 7.63
C VAL A 399 -1.53 24.52 6.15
N ALA A 400 -1.24 23.30 5.74
CA ALA A 400 -1.21 22.91 4.33
C ALA A 400 -2.14 21.73 4.10
N VAL A 401 -2.90 21.75 2.99
CA VAL A 401 -3.90 20.74 2.65
C VAL A 401 -3.71 20.29 1.22
N ALA A 402 -3.71 18.96 1.00
CA ALA A 402 -3.71 18.34 -0.33
C ALA A 402 -4.94 17.45 -0.51
N GLU A 403 -5.61 17.52 -1.66
CA GLU A 403 -6.59 16.54 -2.07
C GLU A 403 -5.89 15.40 -2.80
N VAL A 404 -6.19 14.15 -2.41
CA VAL A 404 -5.63 12.95 -3.01
C VAL A 404 -6.75 11.95 -3.33
N THR A 405 -6.49 11.03 -4.26
CA THR A 405 -7.42 9.95 -4.60
C THR A 405 -6.80 8.62 -4.23
N LEU A 406 -7.28 7.99 -3.16
CA LEU A 406 -6.68 6.77 -2.59
C LEU A 406 -6.69 5.57 -3.52
N ASN A 407 -7.70 5.44 -4.37
CA ASN A 407 -7.85 4.31 -5.29
C ASN A 407 -7.43 4.62 -6.74
N GLN A 408 -6.72 5.71 -6.95
CA GLN A 408 -6.12 5.99 -8.26
C GLN A 408 -4.91 5.08 -8.46
N PRO A 409 -4.82 4.33 -9.58
CA PRO A 409 -3.63 3.57 -9.92
C PRO A 409 -2.39 4.47 -10.03
N TYR A 410 -1.27 3.99 -9.53
CA TYR A 410 0.02 4.65 -9.68
C TYR A 410 0.88 3.88 -10.66
N LEU A 411 0.91 4.35 -11.91
CA LEU A 411 1.58 3.69 -13.02
C LEU A 411 2.85 4.45 -13.40
N GLY A 412 3.95 3.71 -13.60
CA GLY A 412 5.16 4.19 -14.21
C GLY A 412 5.41 3.45 -15.54
N PRO A 413 6.31 3.93 -16.41
CA PRO A 413 6.60 3.30 -17.69
C PRO A 413 7.57 2.10 -17.56
N TYR A 414 7.37 1.23 -16.56
CA TYR A 414 8.35 0.21 -16.18
C TYR A 414 7.85 -1.23 -16.32
N ASN A 415 6.63 -1.45 -16.81
CA ASN A 415 6.00 -2.77 -16.95
C ASN A 415 5.79 -3.49 -15.59
N LEU A 416 5.58 -2.72 -14.53
CA LEU A 416 5.38 -3.23 -13.15
C LEU A 416 3.90 -3.20 -12.71
N GLY A 417 3.03 -2.58 -13.50
CA GLY A 417 1.63 -2.34 -13.16
C GLY A 417 1.47 -1.25 -12.11
N ASP A 418 0.35 -1.27 -11.39
CA ASP A 418 0.11 -0.34 -10.28
C ASP A 418 1.13 -0.56 -9.16
N PHE A 419 1.95 0.44 -8.87
CA PHE A 419 3.04 0.37 -7.90
C PHE A 419 2.57 0.06 -6.49
N ARG A 420 1.32 0.39 -6.13
CA ARG A 420 0.74 0.01 -4.83
C ARG A 420 0.67 -1.51 -4.65
N SER A 421 0.54 -2.26 -5.75
CA SER A 421 0.56 -3.72 -5.73
C SER A 421 1.99 -4.30 -5.77
N MET A 422 2.99 -3.49 -6.09
CA MET A 422 4.37 -3.93 -6.28
C MET A 422 5.00 -4.40 -4.95
N VAL A 423 4.85 -3.61 -3.89
CA VAL A 423 5.44 -3.96 -2.58
C VAL A 423 4.92 -5.30 -2.05
N PRO A 424 3.61 -5.55 -1.95
CA PRO A 424 3.10 -6.86 -1.53
C PRO A 424 3.58 -8.00 -2.42
N ARG A 425 3.67 -7.78 -3.74
CA ARG A 425 3.98 -8.81 -4.74
C ARG A 425 5.48 -9.12 -4.84
N HIS A 426 6.33 -8.08 -4.87
CA HIS A 426 7.76 -8.22 -5.23
C HIS A 426 8.73 -8.12 -4.04
N ARG A 427 8.31 -7.65 -2.87
CA ARG A 427 9.21 -7.54 -1.73
C ARG A 427 9.88 -8.89 -1.43
N PRO A 428 11.18 -8.91 -1.10
CA PRO A 428 11.87 -10.13 -0.72
C PRO A 428 11.20 -10.81 0.49
N PRO A 429 11.18 -12.15 0.57
CA PRO A 429 10.81 -12.84 1.80
C PRO A 429 11.83 -12.53 2.90
N VAL A 430 11.37 -12.27 4.11
CA VAL A 430 12.23 -12.08 5.28
C VAL A 430 12.27 -13.39 6.07
N ALA A 431 13.47 -13.77 6.55
CA ALA A 431 13.64 -14.99 7.34
C ALA A 431 12.68 -14.98 8.56
N GLY A 432 11.92 -16.06 8.74
CA GLY A 432 10.90 -16.18 9.80
C GLY A 432 9.52 -15.61 9.43
N GLU A 433 9.36 -15.01 8.28
CA GLU A 433 8.05 -14.61 7.77
C GLU A 433 7.30 -15.85 7.26
N VAL A 434 6.33 -16.32 8.04
CA VAL A 434 5.38 -17.32 7.55
C VAL A 434 4.42 -16.62 6.61
N ALA A 435 4.32 -17.10 5.37
CA ALA A 435 3.32 -16.58 4.43
C ALA A 435 1.93 -16.74 5.05
N LYS A 436 1.31 -15.63 5.37
CA LYS A 436 -0.10 -15.58 5.80
C LYS A 436 -1.00 -15.59 4.60
#